data_f32460e2fb62384a99bb65202d90666c
#
_entry.id   f32460e2fb62384a99bb65202d90666c
#
_cell.length_a   1.000
_cell.length_b   1.000
_cell.length_c   1.000
_cell.angle_alpha   90.00
_cell.angle_beta   90.00
_cell.angle_gamma   90.00
#
_symmetry.space_group_name_H-M   'P 1'
#
loop_
_entity.id
_entity.type
_entity.pdbx_description
1 polymer ?
#
loop_
_entity_poly.entity_id
_entity_poly.type
_entity_poly.pdbx_seq_one_letter_code
_entity_poly.pdbx_strand_id
1 'polypeptide(L)'
;ILDVEAIAKRTGAKVISNYEIVGYFEKLGIEGHPMNHGGKWTFDFGTVHYTNAIHSSSFPDGTYGGQPGGFVIETSHHRLYIAGDTALTYDMKLIPDVIGELDLAILPVGDNFTMGIDEAIKASTFVGCNKVLGVHFDTFGYIKIDHNEAITKFAKAKKELYLLPIGDNLKL
;
A
#
# COMPACT_ATOMS: atom_id res chain seq x y z
N ILE A 1 -11.48 4.89 2.64
CA ILE A 1 -11.59 6.36 2.80
C ILE A 1 -12.56 6.80 3.90
N LEU A 2 -13.29 5.88 4.54
CA LEU A 2 -14.35 6.22 5.50
C LEU A 2 -13.86 7.08 6.68
N ASP A 3 -12.65 6.79 7.20
CA ASP A 3 -12.11 7.47 8.37
C ASP A 3 -11.16 8.64 8.04
N VAL A 4 -10.83 8.83 6.77
CA VAL A 4 -9.84 9.83 6.33
C VAL A 4 -10.27 11.24 6.75
N GLU A 5 -11.54 11.59 6.54
CA GLU A 5 -12.06 12.91 6.91
C GLU A 5 -11.92 13.18 8.42
N ALA A 6 -12.34 12.23 9.26
CA ALA A 6 -12.27 12.37 10.70
C ALA A 6 -10.83 12.45 11.22
N ILE A 7 -9.94 11.62 10.67
CA ILE A 7 -8.53 11.62 11.02
C ILE A 7 -7.87 12.94 10.60
N ALA A 8 -8.02 13.36 9.34
CA ALA A 8 -7.41 14.57 8.82
C ALA A 8 -7.88 15.82 9.58
N LYS A 9 -9.17 15.97 9.85
CA LYS A 9 -9.71 17.10 10.62
C LYS A 9 -9.20 17.12 12.08
N ARG A 10 -9.05 15.96 12.72
CA ARG A 10 -8.55 15.85 14.09
C ARG A 10 -7.05 16.13 14.21
N THR A 11 -6.27 15.73 13.21
CA THR A 11 -4.79 15.76 13.30
C THR A 11 -4.15 16.90 12.49
N GLY A 12 -4.89 17.52 11.59
CA GLY A 12 -4.33 18.45 10.61
C GLY A 12 -3.52 17.75 9.49
N ALA A 13 -3.65 16.43 9.35
CA ALA A 13 -2.92 15.69 8.33
C ALA A 13 -3.41 16.06 6.92
N LYS A 14 -2.47 16.15 5.98
CA LYS A 14 -2.75 16.33 4.56
C LYS A 14 -3.05 14.98 3.90
N VAL A 15 -3.95 14.99 2.92
CA VAL A 15 -4.21 13.82 2.07
C VAL A 15 -3.25 13.85 0.88
N ILE A 16 -2.41 12.81 0.76
CA ILE A 16 -1.53 12.62 -0.40
C ILE A 16 -2.12 11.47 -1.23
N SER A 17 -2.53 11.75 -2.46
CA SER A 17 -3.13 10.74 -3.35
C SER A 17 -3.19 11.23 -4.80
N ASN A 18 -3.93 10.52 -5.67
CA ASN A 18 -4.25 11.01 -7.01
C ASN A 18 -5.08 12.30 -6.95
N TYR A 19 -5.17 12.98 -8.09
CA TYR A 19 -5.87 14.26 -8.21
C TYR A 19 -7.35 14.19 -7.80
N GLU A 20 -8.05 13.12 -8.18
CA GLU A 20 -9.48 12.94 -7.93
C GLU A 20 -9.77 12.77 -6.43
N ILE A 21 -8.96 11.97 -5.74
CA ILE A 21 -9.09 11.77 -4.28
C ILE A 21 -8.77 13.05 -3.53
N VAL A 22 -7.68 13.74 -3.88
CA VAL A 22 -7.32 15.02 -3.25
C VAL A 22 -8.45 16.03 -3.47
N GLY A 23 -8.94 16.20 -4.71
CA GLY A 23 -10.02 17.14 -5.01
C GLY A 23 -11.34 16.81 -4.31
N TYR A 24 -11.60 15.52 -4.01
CA TYR A 24 -12.75 15.13 -3.18
C TYR A 24 -12.59 15.64 -1.74
N PHE A 25 -11.44 15.42 -1.12
CA PHE A 25 -11.21 15.82 0.27
C PHE A 25 -11.05 17.34 0.44
N GLU A 26 -10.54 18.05 -0.58
CA GLU A 26 -10.49 19.52 -0.57
C GLU A 26 -11.89 20.16 -0.49
N LYS A 27 -12.89 19.55 -1.13
CA LYS A 27 -14.30 19.99 -1.00
C LYS A 27 -14.85 19.84 0.43
N LEU A 28 -14.23 18.97 1.23
CA LEU A 28 -14.54 18.76 2.65
C LEU A 28 -13.68 19.63 3.58
N GLY A 29 -12.88 20.55 3.01
CA GLY A 29 -11.98 21.45 3.75
C GLY A 29 -10.71 20.79 4.27
N ILE A 30 -10.28 19.68 3.67
CA ILE A 30 -9.05 18.97 4.03
C ILE A 30 -7.96 19.32 3.02
N GLU A 31 -6.81 19.78 3.53
CA GLU A 31 -5.66 20.09 2.68
C GLU A 31 -5.09 18.80 2.07
N GLY A 32 -4.73 18.86 0.78
CA GLY A 32 -4.16 17.73 0.08
C GLY A 32 -2.94 18.08 -0.77
N HIS A 33 -2.25 17.04 -1.24
CA HIS A 33 -1.17 17.14 -2.20
C HIS A 33 -1.43 16.12 -3.33
N PRO A 34 -1.88 16.57 -4.51
CA PRO A 34 -2.18 15.68 -5.61
C PRO A 34 -0.89 15.17 -6.26
N MET A 35 -0.88 13.88 -6.58
CA MET A 35 0.19 13.20 -7.31
C MET A 35 -0.37 12.42 -8.48
N ASN A 36 0.50 11.87 -9.32
CA ASN A 36 0.12 10.88 -10.32
C ASN A 36 1.24 9.84 -10.45
N HIS A 37 0.89 8.70 -11.07
CA HIS A 37 1.80 7.55 -11.24
C HIS A 37 3.14 7.95 -11.83
N GLY A 38 4.23 7.44 -11.23
CA GLY A 38 5.60 7.78 -11.59
C GLY A 38 6.08 9.12 -11.03
N GLY A 39 5.19 9.93 -10.43
CA GLY A 39 5.56 11.17 -9.76
C GLY A 39 6.18 10.94 -8.39
N LYS A 40 6.96 11.92 -7.93
CA LYS A 40 7.49 11.98 -6.57
C LYS A 40 7.46 13.40 -6.04
N TRP A 41 7.40 13.53 -4.72
CA TRP A 41 7.50 14.81 -4.04
C TRP A 41 8.24 14.68 -2.71
N THR A 42 9.04 15.69 -2.36
CA THR A 42 9.77 15.70 -1.09
C THR A 42 9.03 16.58 -0.09
N PHE A 43 8.67 15.98 1.04
CA PHE A 43 8.09 16.60 2.21
C PHE A 43 9.14 16.70 3.33
N ASP A 44 8.80 17.35 4.44
CA ASP A 44 9.71 17.51 5.59
C ASP A 44 10.13 16.17 6.21
N PHE A 45 9.28 15.13 6.11
CA PHE A 45 9.54 13.79 6.63
C PHE A 45 10.29 12.86 5.65
N GLY A 46 10.41 13.23 4.38
CA GLY A 46 11.01 12.40 3.35
C GLY A 46 10.36 12.53 1.99
N THR A 47 10.71 11.65 1.06
CA THR A 47 10.19 11.65 -0.30
C THR A 47 9.10 10.58 -0.44
N VAL A 48 7.99 10.96 -1.06
CA VAL A 48 6.90 10.05 -1.44
C VAL A 48 6.92 9.87 -2.95
N HIS A 49 6.93 8.61 -3.39
CA HIS A 49 6.76 8.22 -4.79
C HIS A 49 5.38 7.59 -4.96
N TYR A 50 4.67 7.95 -6.03
CA TYR A 50 3.37 7.38 -6.35
C TYR A 50 3.53 6.29 -7.40
N THR A 51 3.16 5.06 -7.03
CA THR A 51 3.36 3.86 -7.86
C THR A 51 2.05 3.37 -8.44
N ASN A 52 2.11 2.52 -9.47
CA ASN A 52 0.94 1.89 -10.07
C ASN A 52 0.33 0.83 -9.16
N ALA A 53 -1.01 0.73 -9.19
CA ALA A 53 -1.78 -0.36 -8.61
C ALA A 53 -2.91 -0.74 -9.58
N ILE A 54 -3.26 -2.02 -9.65
CA ILE A 54 -4.32 -2.52 -10.51
C ILE A 54 -5.49 -2.95 -9.64
N HIS A 55 -6.50 -2.10 -9.58
CA HIS A 55 -7.74 -2.29 -8.83
C HIS A 55 -8.83 -1.38 -9.37
N SER A 56 -10.06 -1.54 -8.90
CA SER A 56 -11.14 -0.56 -9.14
C SER A 56 -11.00 0.65 -8.19
N SER A 57 -11.57 1.76 -8.59
CA SER A 57 -11.57 2.98 -7.75
C SER A 57 -12.87 3.75 -7.94
N SER A 58 -13.64 3.87 -6.86
CA SER A 58 -14.82 4.72 -6.80
C SER A 58 -15.04 5.24 -5.39
N PHE A 59 -15.68 6.39 -5.28
CA PHE A 59 -16.18 6.90 -4.01
C PHE A 59 -17.48 6.18 -3.61
N PRO A 60 -17.93 6.30 -2.34
CA PRO A 60 -19.15 5.66 -1.87
C PRO A 60 -20.42 6.08 -2.64
N ASP A 61 -20.44 7.25 -3.25
CA ASP A 61 -21.52 7.76 -4.10
C ASP A 61 -21.45 7.25 -5.55
N GLY A 62 -20.46 6.41 -5.88
CA GLY A 62 -20.24 5.85 -7.20
C GLY A 62 -19.43 6.73 -8.14
N THR A 63 -19.00 7.92 -7.72
CA THR A 63 -18.13 8.75 -8.56
C THR A 63 -16.75 8.15 -8.73
N TYR A 64 -16.08 8.46 -9.84
CA TYR A 64 -14.76 7.95 -10.16
C TYR A 64 -13.68 8.51 -9.21
N GLY A 65 -12.91 7.63 -8.58
CA GLY A 65 -11.87 7.95 -7.61
C GLY A 65 -10.44 8.08 -8.19
N GLY A 66 -10.32 8.21 -9.50
CA GLY A 66 -9.02 8.18 -10.17
C GLY A 66 -8.48 6.76 -10.34
N GLN A 67 -7.29 6.62 -10.91
CA GLN A 67 -6.61 5.34 -11.00
C GLN A 67 -5.98 4.97 -9.65
N PRO A 68 -6.15 3.72 -9.18
CA PRO A 68 -5.53 3.24 -7.94
C PRO A 68 -4.01 3.36 -7.99
N GLY A 69 -3.41 3.56 -6.85
CA GLY A 69 -1.96 3.61 -6.72
C GLY A 69 -1.48 3.15 -5.36
N GLY A 70 -0.20 2.85 -5.32
CA GLY A 70 0.56 2.60 -4.11
C GLY A 70 1.57 3.72 -3.86
N PHE A 71 2.35 3.57 -2.82
CA PHE A 71 3.35 4.56 -2.44
C PHE A 71 4.68 3.88 -2.08
N VAL A 72 5.80 4.52 -2.42
CA VAL A 72 7.05 4.29 -1.71
C VAL A 72 7.34 5.52 -0.88
N ILE A 73 7.51 5.33 0.42
CA ILE A 73 7.89 6.38 1.36
C ILE A 73 9.36 6.18 1.70
N GLU A 74 10.18 7.16 1.35
CA GLU A 74 11.61 7.19 1.62
C GLU A 74 11.90 8.26 2.66
N THR A 75 12.38 7.81 3.84
CA THR A 75 12.83 8.68 4.93
C THR A 75 14.36 8.65 5.03
N SER A 76 14.93 9.37 5.99
CA SER A 76 16.39 9.29 6.28
C SER A 76 16.84 7.93 6.78
N HIS A 77 15.92 7.06 7.22
CA HIS A 77 16.25 5.78 7.86
C HIS A 77 15.69 4.57 7.14
N HIS A 78 14.50 4.71 6.54
CA HIS A 78 13.76 3.58 5.98
C HIS A 78 13.12 3.94 4.65
N ARG A 79 12.96 2.91 3.81
CA ARG A 79 12.21 2.95 2.57
C ARG A 79 11.14 1.88 2.58
N LEU A 80 9.87 2.29 2.56
CA LEU A 80 8.70 1.45 2.73
C LEU A 80 7.87 1.47 1.45
N TYR A 81 7.48 0.30 0.94
CA TYR A 81 6.50 0.20 -0.13
C TYR A 81 5.12 -0.16 0.44
N ILE A 82 4.12 0.64 0.14
CA ILE A 82 2.71 0.42 0.47
C ILE A 82 1.99 0.18 -0.85
N ALA A 83 1.68 -1.07 -1.16
CA ALA A 83 1.12 -1.44 -2.46
C ALA A 83 -0.30 -0.89 -2.69
N GLY A 84 -1.06 -0.67 -1.62
CA GLY A 84 -2.51 -0.48 -1.68
C GLY A 84 -3.21 -1.78 -2.09
N ASP A 85 -4.47 -1.68 -2.45
CA ASP A 85 -5.22 -2.79 -3.01
C ASP A 85 -4.85 -2.96 -4.48
N THR A 86 -4.23 -4.09 -4.82
CA THR A 86 -3.69 -4.34 -6.16
C THR A 86 -3.58 -5.81 -6.48
N ALA A 87 -3.71 -6.14 -7.74
CA ALA A 87 -3.22 -7.38 -8.32
C ALA A 87 -1.68 -7.35 -8.41
N LEU A 88 -1.07 -8.52 -8.64
CA LEU A 88 0.34 -8.62 -9.03
C LEU A 88 0.54 -7.96 -10.41
N THR A 89 1.50 -7.05 -10.52
CA THR A 89 1.83 -6.38 -11.77
C THR A 89 3.34 -6.34 -12.04
N TYR A 90 3.72 -6.34 -13.31
CA TYR A 90 5.12 -6.22 -13.70
C TYR A 90 5.76 -4.87 -13.34
N ASP A 91 4.96 -3.82 -13.20
CA ASP A 91 5.44 -2.48 -12.82
C ASP A 91 6.11 -2.46 -11.45
N MET A 92 5.80 -3.43 -10.58
CA MET A 92 6.47 -3.60 -9.30
C MET A 92 7.99 -3.81 -9.45
N LYS A 93 8.48 -4.32 -10.59
CA LYS A 93 9.92 -4.47 -10.86
C LYS A 93 10.63 -3.13 -11.06
N LEU A 94 9.90 -2.08 -11.43
CA LEU A 94 10.50 -0.75 -11.59
C LEU A 94 10.89 -0.13 -10.24
N ILE A 95 10.30 -0.59 -9.13
CA ILE A 95 10.55 -0.02 -7.80
C ILE A 95 12.02 -0.14 -7.41
N PRO A 96 12.64 -1.33 -7.37
CA PRO A 96 14.06 -1.44 -7.03
C PRO A 96 14.97 -0.77 -8.07
N ASP A 97 14.60 -0.77 -9.35
CA ASP A 97 15.41 -0.20 -10.43
C ASP A 97 15.44 1.34 -10.39
N VAL A 98 14.32 1.98 -10.01
CA VAL A 98 14.15 3.44 -10.08
C VAL A 98 14.27 4.10 -8.70
N ILE A 99 13.79 3.43 -7.64
CA ILE A 99 13.73 3.99 -6.29
C ILE A 99 14.82 3.40 -5.40
N GLY A 100 15.13 2.10 -5.56
CA GLY A 100 16.16 1.38 -4.81
C GLY A 100 15.59 0.36 -3.81
N GLU A 101 16.48 -0.20 -2.96
CA GLU A 101 16.14 -1.26 -2.02
C GLU A 101 15.12 -0.81 -0.97
N LEU A 102 14.24 -1.72 -0.59
CA LEU A 102 13.19 -1.51 0.40
C LEU A 102 13.51 -2.23 1.71
N ASP A 103 13.16 -1.60 2.83
CA ASP A 103 13.24 -2.21 4.17
C ASP A 103 12.02 -3.06 4.48
N LEU A 104 10.84 -2.65 3.98
CA LEU A 104 9.57 -3.35 4.17
C LEU A 104 8.65 -3.14 2.97
N ALA A 105 7.95 -4.20 2.55
CA ALA A 105 6.84 -4.13 1.63
C ALA A 105 5.53 -4.44 2.37
N ILE A 106 4.54 -3.57 2.26
CA ILE A 106 3.19 -3.74 2.80
C ILE A 106 2.30 -4.17 1.65
N LEU A 107 1.89 -5.45 1.66
CA LEU A 107 1.20 -6.10 0.54
C LEU A 107 -0.14 -6.68 0.96
N PRO A 108 -1.19 -6.57 0.13
CA PRO A 108 -2.43 -7.29 0.36
C PRO A 108 -2.19 -8.79 0.14
N VAL A 109 -2.78 -9.65 0.98
CA VAL A 109 -2.58 -11.11 0.97
C VAL A 109 -3.88 -11.90 1.08
N GLY A 110 -5.04 -11.23 1.02
CA GLY A 110 -6.34 -11.83 1.27
C GLY A 110 -6.96 -12.58 0.09
N ASP A 111 -6.33 -12.54 -1.08
CA ASP A 111 -6.85 -13.13 -2.32
C ASP A 111 -8.19 -12.52 -2.78
N ASN A 112 -8.87 -13.17 -3.72
CA ASN A 112 -10.18 -12.85 -4.30
C ASN A 112 -10.32 -11.43 -4.89
N PHE A 113 -9.95 -10.37 -4.16
CA PHE A 113 -10.04 -8.97 -4.61
C PHE A 113 -8.67 -8.33 -4.85
N THR A 114 -7.61 -8.93 -4.34
CA THR A 114 -6.23 -8.46 -4.44
C THR A 114 -5.29 -9.65 -4.66
N MET A 115 -4.00 -9.50 -4.36
CA MET A 115 -3.07 -10.62 -4.37
C MET A 115 -3.41 -11.65 -3.27
N GLY A 116 -3.23 -12.93 -3.59
CA GLY A 116 -3.12 -14.00 -2.61
C GLY A 116 -1.68 -14.19 -2.13
N ILE A 117 -1.45 -15.24 -1.33
CA ILE A 117 -0.14 -15.52 -0.73
C ILE A 117 0.95 -15.76 -1.79
N ASP A 118 0.65 -16.53 -2.83
CA ASP A 118 1.65 -16.89 -3.85
C ASP A 118 2.01 -15.68 -4.72
N GLU A 119 1.03 -14.83 -5.06
CA GLU A 119 1.25 -13.56 -5.76
C GLU A 119 2.01 -12.56 -4.90
N ALA A 120 1.73 -12.47 -3.60
CA ALA A 120 2.45 -11.60 -2.68
C ALA A 120 3.93 -12.01 -2.52
N ILE A 121 4.23 -13.32 -2.48
CA ILE A 121 5.60 -13.83 -2.55
C ILE A 121 6.28 -13.39 -3.85
N LYS A 122 5.58 -13.46 -4.97
CA LYS A 122 6.10 -13.02 -6.27
C LYS A 122 6.29 -11.51 -6.30
N ALA A 123 5.33 -10.74 -5.79
CA ALA A 123 5.42 -9.29 -5.66
C ALA A 123 6.63 -8.87 -4.83
N SER A 124 6.84 -9.51 -3.67
CA SER A 124 8.01 -9.24 -2.82
C SER A 124 9.34 -9.52 -3.52
N THR A 125 9.35 -10.49 -4.45
CA THR A 125 10.53 -10.73 -5.31
C THR A 125 10.69 -9.61 -6.34
N PHE A 126 9.60 -9.14 -6.95
CA PHE A 126 9.63 -8.06 -7.93
C PHE A 126 10.12 -6.75 -7.34
N VAL A 127 9.66 -6.41 -6.13
CA VAL A 127 10.09 -5.20 -5.43
C VAL A 127 11.43 -5.34 -4.69
N GLY A 128 12.07 -6.51 -4.77
CA GLY A 128 13.38 -6.75 -4.15
C GLY A 128 13.36 -6.72 -2.61
N CYS A 129 12.20 -6.97 -1.97
CA CYS A 129 12.07 -6.91 -0.51
C CYS A 129 11.76 -8.28 0.09
N ASN A 130 12.49 -8.68 1.13
CA ASN A 130 12.28 -9.96 1.79
C ASN A 130 11.41 -9.87 3.05
N LYS A 131 11.17 -8.67 3.58
CA LYS A 131 10.28 -8.43 4.71
C LYS A 131 8.94 -7.91 4.21
N VAL A 132 7.87 -8.64 4.52
CA VAL A 132 6.51 -8.31 4.06
C VAL A 132 5.59 -8.21 5.25
N LEU A 133 4.89 -7.08 5.38
CA LEU A 133 3.72 -6.93 6.23
C LEU A 133 2.48 -7.25 5.39
N GLY A 134 1.83 -8.37 5.70
CA GLY A 134 0.57 -8.76 5.08
C GLY A 134 -0.58 -7.91 5.60
N VAL A 135 -1.42 -7.41 4.70
CA VAL A 135 -2.61 -6.62 5.00
C VAL A 135 -3.80 -7.11 4.17
N HIS A 136 -4.98 -6.53 4.37
CA HIS A 136 -6.20 -6.83 3.61
C HIS A 136 -6.58 -8.32 3.66
N PHE A 137 -6.64 -8.90 4.88
CA PHE A 137 -7.06 -10.29 5.12
C PHE A 137 -7.96 -10.40 6.36
N ASP A 138 -8.72 -11.49 6.48
CA ASP A 138 -9.55 -11.95 7.60
C ASP A 138 -10.72 -11.04 8.04
N THR A 139 -10.86 -9.83 7.54
CA THR A 139 -11.91 -8.90 8.00
C THR A 139 -13.33 -9.30 7.56
N PHE A 140 -13.45 -10.17 6.54
CA PHE A 140 -14.71 -10.80 6.12
C PHE A 140 -14.46 -12.11 5.33
N GLY A 141 -15.52 -12.88 5.08
CA GLY A 141 -15.42 -14.28 4.65
C GLY A 141 -14.62 -14.56 3.38
N TYR A 142 -14.63 -13.65 2.40
CA TYR A 142 -13.97 -13.86 1.11
C TYR A 142 -12.45 -13.69 1.14
N ILE A 143 -11.90 -13.07 2.19
CA ILE A 143 -10.47 -12.80 2.31
C ILE A 143 -9.84 -13.48 3.53
N LYS A 144 -10.42 -14.58 3.96
CA LYS A 144 -9.84 -15.42 5.03
C LYS A 144 -8.65 -16.22 4.50
N ILE A 145 -7.56 -16.21 5.27
CA ILE A 145 -6.34 -16.95 4.94
C ILE A 145 -5.98 -17.94 6.05
N ASP A 146 -5.22 -18.99 5.70
CA ASP A 146 -4.54 -19.84 6.68
C ASP A 146 -3.18 -19.19 7.03
N HIS A 147 -3.06 -18.66 8.24
CA HIS A 147 -1.85 -17.98 8.70
C HIS A 147 -0.63 -18.91 8.73
N ASN A 148 -0.80 -20.17 9.15
CA ASN A 148 0.31 -21.11 9.23
C ASN A 148 0.81 -21.51 7.84
N GLU A 149 -0.11 -21.73 6.91
CA GLU A 149 0.23 -21.99 5.51
C GLU A 149 0.95 -20.77 4.90
N ALA A 150 0.42 -19.57 5.11
CA ALA A 150 1.00 -18.31 4.60
C ALA A 150 2.44 -18.12 5.08
N ILE A 151 2.67 -18.19 6.40
CA ILE A 151 4.00 -18.07 7.00
C ILE A 151 4.94 -19.14 6.47
N THR A 152 4.46 -20.40 6.35
CA THR A 152 5.26 -21.52 5.83
C THR A 152 5.68 -21.29 4.37
N LYS A 153 4.79 -20.80 3.52
CA LYS A 153 5.08 -20.51 2.11
C LYS A 153 6.13 -19.38 1.98
N PHE A 154 5.98 -18.30 2.73
CA PHE A 154 6.95 -17.21 2.75
C PHE A 154 8.32 -17.69 3.24
N ALA A 155 8.38 -18.46 4.32
CA ALA A 155 9.63 -19.03 4.84
C ALA A 155 10.33 -19.96 3.81
N LYS A 156 9.58 -20.79 3.10
CA LYS A 156 10.11 -21.61 1.98
C LYS A 156 10.70 -20.77 0.86
N ALA A 157 10.14 -19.59 0.61
CA ALA A 157 10.65 -18.62 -0.35
C ALA A 157 11.82 -17.76 0.21
N LYS A 158 12.29 -18.02 1.41
CA LYS A 158 13.33 -17.26 2.14
C LYS A 158 12.91 -15.80 2.38
N LYS A 159 11.66 -15.59 2.73
CA LYS A 159 11.05 -14.30 3.02
C LYS A 159 10.39 -14.33 4.40
N GLU A 160 10.27 -13.17 5.02
CA GLU A 160 9.59 -12.98 6.30
C GLU A 160 8.20 -12.41 6.05
N LEU A 161 7.16 -13.03 6.61
CA LEU A 161 5.79 -12.52 6.59
C LEU A 161 5.35 -12.15 8.01
N TYR A 162 4.94 -10.92 8.18
CA TYR A 162 4.32 -10.41 9.40
C TYR A 162 2.81 -10.32 9.19
N LEU A 163 2.03 -11.04 9.99
CA LEU A 163 0.58 -10.99 10.06
C LEU A 163 0.22 -10.46 11.45
N LEU A 164 0.02 -9.16 11.57
CA LEU A 164 -0.22 -8.54 12.86
C LEU A 164 -1.70 -8.55 13.22
N PRO A 165 -2.06 -8.81 14.48
CA PRO A 165 -3.38 -8.49 14.99
C PRO A 165 -3.68 -6.99 14.83
N ILE A 166 -4.98 -6.66 14.67
CA ILE A 166 -5.40 -5.26 14.58
C ILE A 166 -5.05 -4.53 15.89
N GLY A 167 -4.35 -3.41 15.76
CA GLY A 167 -3.87 -2.62 16.89
C GLY A 167 -2.42 -2.86 17.28
N ASP A 168 -1.81 -3.93 16.78
CA ASP A 168 -0.38 -4.19 17.01
C ASP A 168 0.50 -3.34 16.08
N ASN A 169 1.79 -3.29 16.41
CA ASN A 169 2.78 -2.52 15.68
C ASN A 169 4.04 -3.35 15.39
N LEU A 170 4.70 -3.05 14.26
CA LEU A 170 6.01 -3.57 13.86
C LEU A 170 7.04 -2.47 14.02
N LYS A 171 8.16 -2.79 14.68
CA LYS A 171 9.35 -1.92 14.72
C LYS A 171 10.35 -2.41 13.67
N LEU A 172 10.83 -1.49 12.86
CA LEU A 172 11.86 -1.72 11.83
C LEU A 172 13.26 -1.42 12.37
#